data_a70744ab2edb6115079f4322c168a460
#
_entry.id   a70744ab2edb6115079f4322c168a460
#
_cell.length_a   1.000
_cell.length_b   1.000
_cell.length_c   1.000
_cell.angle_alpha   90.00
_cell.angle_beta   90.00
_cell.angle_gamma   90.00
#
_symmetry.space_group_name_H-M   'P 1'
#
loop_
_entity.id
_entity.type
_entity.pdbx_description
1 polymer ?
#
loop_
_entity_poly.entity_id
_entity_poly.type
_entity_poly.pdbx_seq_one_letter_code
_entity_poly.pdbx_strand_id
1 'polypeptide(L)'
;MRTVSSGEAGGDVEAGGNLHVMRRMLGLARPMAGTIALAVLFGIVGHLCATFIPVLAVAAGLSAAGVIAHPFGLTLTSVIVVLVAMSIVRGVLHYIEQTCNHYIAFKLLASIRDRVFASLRRLAPAKLAGADKGSLISTITADVELLE
;
A
#
# COMPACT_ATOMS: atom_id res chain seq x y z
N MET A 1 -7.14 -52.46 -11.09
CA MET A 1 -6.46 -51.53 -10.20
C MET A 1 -6.31 -50.21 -10.96
N ARG A 2 -7.26 -49.29 -10.77
CA ARG A 2 -7.32 -48.01 -11.48
C ARG A 2 -6.98 -46.92 -10.44
N THR A 3 -5.80 -46.33 -10.55
CA THR A 3 -5.41 -45.19 -9.77
C THR A 3 -6.07 -43.92 -10.35
N VAL A 4 -6.97 -43.33 -9.58
CA VAL A 4 -7.66 -42.07 -9.92
C VAL A 4 -6.70 -40.92 -9.61
N SER A 5 -6.27 -40.24 -10.66
CA SER A 5 -5.55 -38.97 -10.61
C SER A 5 -6.53 -37.87 -10.19
N SER A 6 -6.54 -37.50 -8.92
CA SER A 6 -7.43 -36.48 -8.34
C SER A 6 -6.67 -35.19 -7.94
N GLY A 7 -5.57 -34.85 -8.60
CA GLY A 7 -4.67 -33.77 -8.16
C GLY A 7 -4.74 -32.47 -8.96
N GLU A 8 -5.27 -32.43 -10.18
CA GLU A 8 -5.10 -31.25 -11.05
C GLU A 8 -6.34 -30.37 -11.24
N ALA A 9 -7.52 -30.82 -10.86
CA ALA A 9 -8.75 -30.06 -11.07
C ALA A 9 -9.04 -29.00 -9.97
N GLY A 10 -8.34 -29.01 -8.83
CA GLY A 10 -8.56 -28.09 -7.73
C GLY A 10 -7.85 -26.73 -7.89
N GLY A 11 -6.71 -26.70 -8.56
CA GLY A 11 -5.87 -25.49 -8.67
C GLY A 11 -6.46 -24.43 -9.62
N ASP A 12 -7.09 -24.86 -10.70
CA ASP A 12 -7.58 -23.93 -11.74
C ASP A 12 -8.88 -23.24 -11.35
N VAL A 13 -9.70 -23.88 -10.52
CA VAL A 13 -10.97 -23.28 -10.02
C VAL A 13 -10.70 -22.23 -8.94
N GLU A 14 -9.71 -22.46 -8.07
CA GLU A 14 -9.29 -21.46 -7.05
C GLU A 14 -8.57 -20.27 -7.68
N ALA A 15 -7.71 -20.49 -8.67
CA ALA A 15 -7.01 -19.42 -9.39
C ALA A 15 -7.99 -18.51 -10.14
N GLY A 16 -9.00 -19.07 -10.81
CA GLY A 16 -10.04 -18.32 -11.50
C GLY A 16 -10.93 -17.49 -10.55
N GLY A 17 -11.27 -18.06 -9.39
CA GLY A 17 -12.02 -17.38 -8.33
C GLY A 17 -11.24 -16.21 -7.73
N ASN A 18 -9.96 -16.40 -7.44
CA ASN A 18 -9.08 -15.38 -6.87
C ASN A 18 -8.83 -14.22 -7.86
N LEU A 19 -8.66 -14.51 -9.15
CA LEU A 19 -8.51 -13.49 -10.20
C LEU A 19 -9.77 -12.63 -10.35
N HIS A 20 -10.94 -13.23 -10.28
CA HIS A 20 -12.21 -12.52 -10.36
C HIS A 20 -12.42 -11.62 -9.14
N VAL A 21 -12.12 -12.09 -7.94
CA VAL A 21 -12.16 -11.32 -6.69
C VAL A 21 -11.16 -10.17 -6.74
N MET A 22 -9.93 -10.44 -7.16
CA MET A 22 -8.87 -9.42 -7.29
C MET A 22 -9.24 -8.34 -8.31
N ARG A 23 -9.80 -8.72 -9.47
CA ARG A 23 -10.28 -7.77 -10.48
C ARG A 23 -11.45 -6.92 -9.97
N ARG A 24 -12.33 -7.49 -9.15
CA ARG A 24 -13.44 -6.76 -8.52
C ARG A 24 -12.95 -5.80 -7.43
N MET A 25 -11.95 -6.21 -6.65
CA MET A 25 -11.28 -5.33 -5.69
C MET A 25 -10.50 -4.21 -6.37
N LEU A 26 -9.80 -4.50 -7.47
CA LEU A 26 -9.11 -3.49 -8.27
C LEU A 26 -10.10 -2.49 -8.88
N GLY A 27 -11.31 -2.92 -9.21
CA GLY A 27 -12.40 -2.05 -9.66
C GLY A 27 -12.87 -1.03 -8.61
N LEU A 28 -12.74 -1.35 -7.31
CA LEU A 28 -13.01 -0.43 -6.21
C LEU A 28 -11.95 0.68 -6.09
N ALA A 29 -10.71 0.36 -6.45
CA ALA A 29 -9.60 1.31 -6.42
C ALA A 29 -9.57 2.25 -7.63
N ARG A 30 -10.31 1.93 -8.69
CA ARG A 30 -10.33 2.71 -9.94
C ARG A 30 -10.61 4.22 -9.77
N PRO A 31 -11.60 4.65 -8.96
CA PRO A 31 -11.84 6.08 -8.72
C PRO A 31 -10.70 6.77 -7.97
N MET A 32 -9.77 6.01 -7.40
CA MET A 32 -8.63 6.50 -6.62
C MET A 32 -7.29 6.29 -7.33
N ALA A 33 -7.32 5.83 -8.61
CA ALA A 33 -6.12 5.50 -9.38
C ALA A 33 -5.13 6.69 -9.47
N GLY A 34 -5.63 7.92 -9.54
CA GLY A 34 -4.79 9.12 -9.53
C GLY A 34 -4.01 9.29 -8.21
N THR A 35 -4.67 9.13 -7.07
CA THR A 35 -4.02 9.22 -5.75
C THR A 35 -3.03 8.07 -5.54
N ILE A 36 -3.36 6.87 -6.01
CA ILE A 36 -2.46 5.71 -5.97
C ILE A 36 -1.23 5.95 -6.84
N ALA A 37 -1.41 6.43 -8.06
CA ALA A 37 -0.30 6.74 -8.96
C ALA A 37 0.62 7.83 -8.38
N LEU A 38 0.03 8.85 -7.75
CA LEU A 38 0.78 9.91 -7.08
C LEU A 38 1.60 9.35 -5.89
N ALA A 39 0.98 8.52 -5.03
CA ALA A 39 1.66 7.86 -3.92
C ALA A 39 2.83 6.99 -4.41
N VAL A 40 2.62 6.20 -5.45
CA VAL A 40 3.67 5.36 -6.05
C VAL A 40 4.81 6.20 -6.62
N LEU A 41 4.50 7.29 -7.33
CA LEU A 41 5.50 8.19 -7.88
C LEU A 41 6.38 8.81 -6.77
N PHE A 42 5.76 9.36 -5.73
CA PHE A 42 6.50 9.93 -4.60
C PHE A 42 7.27 8.86 -3.82
N GLY A 43 6.70 7.65 -3.67
CA GLY A 43 7.38 6.50 -3.08
C GLY A 43 8.64 6.12 -3.85
N ILE A 44 8.56 6.02 -5.18
CA ILE A 44 9.74 5.69 -6.03
C ILE A 44 10.83 6.77 -5.88
N VAL A 45 10.48 8.06 -6.03
CA VAL A 45 11.45 9.16 -5.90
C VAL A 45 12.04 9.20 -4.49
N GLY A 46 11.20 9.03 -3.46
CA GLY A 46 11.66 8.96 -2.06
C GLY A 46 12.60 7.79 -1.80
N HIS A 47 12.34 6.64 -2.42
CA HIS A 47 13.18 5.45 -2.28
C HIS A 47 14.54 5.60 -2.99
N LEU A 48 14.55 6.23 -4.16
CA LEU A 48 15.80 6.61 -4.83
C LEU A 48 16.65 7.54 -3.95
N CYS A 49 16.05 8.58 -3.37
CA CYS A 49 16.74 9.45 -2.41
C CYS A 49 17.32 8.65 -1.24
N ALA A 50 16.54 7.70 -0.68
CA ALA A 50 16.97 6.84 0.42
C ALA A 50 18.21 6.00 0.08
N THR A 51 18.30 5.52 -1.16
CA THR A 51 19.41 4.71 -1.63
C THR A 51 20.69 5.55 -1.82
N PHE A 52 20.54 6.79 -2.28
CA PHE A 52 21.69 7.67 -2.50
C PHE A 52 22.24 8.31 -1.21
N ILE A 53 21.41 8.53 -0.18
CA ILE A 53 21.85 9.13 1.09
C ILE A 53 23.03 8.36 1.73
N PRO A 54 22.98 7.02 1.96
CA PRO A 54 24.11 6.30 2.54
C PRO A 54 25.35 6.32 1.64
N VAL A 55 25.19 6.31 0.33
CA VAL A 55 26.32 6.40 -0.61
C VAL A 55 27.04 7.74 -0.45
N LEU A 56 26.29 8.84 -0.42
CA LEU A 56 26.84 10.17 -0.20
C LEU A 56 27.44 10.32 1.20
N ALA A 57 26.84 9.71 2.22
CA ALA A 57 27.36 9.74 3.58
C ALA A 57 28.72 9.04 3.70
N VAL A 58 28.87 7.87 3.08
CA VAL A 58 30.16 7.16 3.01
C VAL A 58 31.19 7.98 2.21
N ALA A 59 30.81 8.54 1.07
CA ALA A 59 31.68 9.39 0.26
C ALA A 59 32.16 10.63 1.04
N ALA A 60 31.28 11.28 1.78
CA ALA A 60 31.63 12.40 2.67
C ALA A 60 32.60 11.98 3.78
N GLY A 61 32.37 10.83 4.42
CA GLY A 61 33.25 10.28 5.45
C GLY A 61 34.64 9.96 4.95
N LEU A 62 34.75 9.31 3.78
CA LEU A 62 36.05 9.02 3.14
C LEU A 62 36.78 10.29 2.72
N SER A 63 36.07 11.32 2.27
CA SER A 63 36.66 12.61 1.93
C SER A 63 37.15 13.35 3.18
N ALA A 64 36.37 13.31 4.28
CA ALA A 64 36.79 13.90 5.55
C ALA A 64 38.00 13.20 6.17
N ALA A 65 38.13 11.89 5.95
CA ALA A 65 39.29 11.09 6.35
C ALA A 65 40.53 11.29 5.45
N GLY A 66 40.44 12.10 4.39
CA GLY A 66 41.54 12.35 3.46
C GLY A 66 41.81 11.21 2.51
N VAL A 67 40.99 10.18 2.45
CA VAL A 67 41.16 9.01 1.58
C VAL A 67 40.83 9.36 0.13
N ILE A 68 39.83 10.18 -0.09
CA ILE A 68 39.37 10.64 -1.41
C ILE A 68 39.30 12.17 -1.40
N ALA A 69 40.02 12.83 -2.30
CA ALA A 69 40.05 14.29 -2.34
C ALA A 69 38.75 14.90 -2.89
N HIS A 70 38.20 14.33 -3.95
CA HIS A 70 37.00 14.83 -4.64
C HIS A 70 36.03 13.68 -5.00
N PRO A 71 35.17 13.24 -4.05
CA PRO A 71 34.18 12.21 -4.38
C PRO A 71 33.22 12.78 -5.43
N PHE A 72 33.02 12.05 -6.52
CA PHE A 72 32.19 12.46 -7.67
C PHE A 72 32.62 13.80 -8.32
N GLY A 73 33.87 14.24 -8.15
CA GLY A 73 34.35 15.55 -8.63
C GLY A 73 33.86 16.75 -7.83
N LEU A 74 33.20 16.51 -6.67
CA LEU A 74 32.65 17.55 -5.79
C LEU A 74 33.55 17.81 -4.58
N THR A 75 33.49 19.02 -4.04
CA THR A 75 34.14 19.34 -2.77
C THR A 75 33.34 18.71 -1.60
N LEU A 76 34.00 18.45 -0.48
CA LEU A 76 33.39 17.91 0.72
C LEU A 76 32.15 18.74 1.14
N THR A 77 32.26 20.08 1.10
CA THR A 77 31.14 20.97 1.42
C THR A 77 29.94 20.75 0.49
N SER A 78 30.19 20.60 -0.81
CA SER A 78 29.09 20.33 -1.78
C SER A 78 28.42 19.00 -1.53
N VAL A 79 29.17 17.96 -1.19
CA VAL A 79 28.61 16.63 -0.86
C VAL A 79 27.73 16.72 0.37
N ILE A 80 28.14 17.43 1.42
CA ILE A 80 27.36 17.64 2.64
C ILE A 80 26.08 18.41 2.32
N VAL A 81 26.14 19.47 1.53
CA VAL A 81 24.96 20.26 1.14
C VAL A 81 23.96 19.41 0.37
N VAL A 82 24.42 18.62 -0.59
CA VAL A 82 23.55 17.70 -1.36
C VAL A 82 22.93 16.65 -0.45
N LEU A 83 23.69 16.07 0.47
CA LEU A 83 23.20 15.08 1.43
C LEU A 83 22.10 15.65 2.32
N VAL A 84 22.27 16.85 2.86
CA VAL A 84 21.25 17.53 3.68
C VAL A 84 20.02 17.85 2.84
N ALA A 85 20.20 18.40 1.64
CA ALA A 85 19.08 18.71 0.75
C ALA A 85 18.27 17.44 0.38
N MET A 86 18.95 16.33 0.01
CA MET A 86 18.30 15.06 -0.27
C MET A 86 17.57 14.49 0.94
N SER A 87 18.11 14.65 2.14
CA SER A 87 17.47 14.18 3.37
C SER A 87 16.17 14.94 3.66
N ILE A 88 16.16 16.26 3.45
CA ILE A 88 14.96 17.09 3.60
C ILE A 88 13.91 16.71 2.55
N VAL A 89 14.31 16.63 1.28
CA VAL A 89 13.41 16.22 0.18
C VAL A 89 12.79 14.86 0.45
N ARG A 90 13.60 13.89 0.87
CA ARG A 90 13.10 12.57 1.24
C ARG A 90 12.06 12.62 2.37
N GLY A 91 12.30 13.42 3.42
CA GLY A 91 11.35 13.58 4.51
C GLY A 91 10.00 14.11 4.04
N VAL A 92 10.01 15.13 3.19
CA VAL A 92 8.80 15.71 2.59
C VAL A 92 8.07 14.70 1.69
N LEU A 93 8.81 14.02 0.81
CA LEU A 93 8.24 13.01 -0.08
C LEU A 93 7.60 11.86 0.70
N HIS A 94 8.27 11.38 1.75
CA HIS A 94 7.74 10.34 2.61
C HIS A 94 6.47 10.77 3.35
N TYR A 95 6.43 12.02 3.83
CA TYR A 95 5.23 12.56 4.45
C TYR A 95 4.04 12.59 3.48
N ILE A 96 4.26 13.04 2.24
CA ILE A 96 3.21 13.09 1.20
C ILE A 96 2.75 11.67 0.84
N GLU A 97 3.67 10.74 0.64
CA GLU A 97 3.37 9.32 0.39
C GLU A 97 2.49 8.73 1.49
N GLN A 98 2.88 8.92 2.75
CA GLN A 98 2.15 8.40 3.90
C GLN A 98 0.74 9.01 4.01
N THR A 99 0.62 10.32 3.77
CA THR A 99 -0.68 11.00 3.75
C THR A 99 -1.59 10.45 2.64
N CYS A 100 -1.04 10.20 1.44
CA CYS A 100 -1.79 9.58 0.36
C CYS A 100 -2.25 8.16 0.72
N ASN A 101 -1.39 7.36 1.35
CA ASN A 101 -1.72 6.00 1.78
C ASN A 101 -2.85 5.99 2.82
N HIS A 102 -2.80 6.86 3.82
CA HIS A 102 -3.88 7.01 4.79
C HIS A 102 -5.20 7.45 4.13
N TYR A 103 -5.15 8.42 3.22
CA TYR A 103 -6.33 8.86 2.50
C TYR A 103 -6.96 7.73 1.68
N ILE A 104 -6.15 6.91 1.01
CA ILE A 104 -6.60 5.75 0.24
C ILE A 104 -7.26 4.72 1.18
N ALA A 105 -6.61 4.41 2.31
CA ALA A 105 -7.13 3.45 3.29
C ALA A 105 -8.50 3.87 3.84
N PHE A 106 -8.64 5.10 4.32
CA PHE A 106 -9.91 5.59 4.86
C PHE A 106 -11.03 5.65 3.81
N LYS A 107 -10.72 6.06 2.59
CA LYS A 107 -11.70 6.12 1.52
C LYS A 107 -12.15 4.74 1.07
N LEU A 108 -11.23 3.78 1.04
CA LEU A 108 -11.54 2.39 0.74
C LEU A 108 -12.43 1.78 1.83
N LEU A 109 -12.10 2.01 3.10
CA LEU A 109 -12.88 1.56 4.25
C LEU A 109 -14.31 2.12 4.20
N ALA A 110 -14.48 3.42 3.97
CA ALA A 110 -15.79 4.05 3.80
C ALA A 110 -16.58 3.40 2.65
N SER A 111 -15.94 3.13 1.51
CA SER A 111 -16.59 2.49 0.36
C SER A 111 -17.04 1.05 0.66
N ILE A 112 -16.25 0.29 1.40
CA ILE A 112 -16.60 -1.06 1.84
C ILE A 112 -17.80 -1.00 2.78
N ARG A 113 -17.77 -0.11 3.78
CA ARG A 113 -18.88 0.09 4.72
C ARG A 113 -20.18 0.42 4.02
N ASP A 114 -20.16 1.36 3.08
CA ASP A 114 -21.35 1.75 2.32
C ASP A 114 -21.94 0.57 1.52
N ARG A 115 -21.10 -0.27 0.92
CA ARG A 115 -21.53 -1.47 0.18
C ARG A 115 -22.13 -2.53 1.08
N VAL A 116 -21.52 -2.76 2.24
CA VAL A 116 -22.04 -3.69 3.26
C VAL A 116 -23.42 -3.22 3.73
N PHE A 117 -23.58 -1.95 4.07
CA PHE A 117 -24.88 -1.39 4.47
C PHE A 117 -25.92 -1.45 3.34
N ALA A 118 -25.54 -1.18 2.10
CA ALA A 118 -26.44 -1.31 0.95
C ALA A 118 -26.90 -2.75 0.74
N SER A 119 -26.01 -3.73 0.93
CA SER A 119 -26.35 -5.16 0.84
C SER A 119 -27.26 -5.60 1.98
N LEU A 120 -27.01 -5.16 3.22
CA LEU A 120 -27.85 -5.43 4.38
C LEU A 120 -29.25 -4.84 4.21
N ARG A 121 -29.36 -3.60 3.69
CA ARG A 121 -30.64 -2.96 3.44
C ARG A 121 -31.51 -3.73 2.42
N ARG A 122 -30.87 -4.36 1.43
CA ARG A 122 -31.56 -5.21 0.44
C ARG A 122 -32.03 -6.55 1.03
N LEU A 123 -31.32 -7.08 2.01
CA LEU A 123 -31.66 -8.34 2.69
C LEU A 123 -32.61 -8.16 3.85
N ALA A 124 -32.75 -6.93 4.38
CA ALA A 124 -33.44 -6.62 5.61
C ALA A 124 -34.95 -6.98 5.67
N PRO A 125 -35.79 -6.88 4.61
CA PRO A 125 -37.21 -7.16 4.79
C PRO A 125 -37.54 -8.65 4.92
N ALA A 126 -36.79 -9.56 4.28
CA ALA A 126 -37.23 -10.93 4.10
C ALA A 126 -36.44 -12.00 4.88
N LYS A 127 -35.18 -11.77 5.17
CA LYS A 127 -34.29 -12.78 5.77
C LYS A 127 -33.81 -12.49 7.20
N LEU A 128 -33.93 -11.27 7.66
CA LEU A 128 -33.55 -10.84 9.02
C LEU A 128 -34.64 -11.02 10.08
N ALA A 129 -35.80 -11.48 9.71
CA ALA A 129 -36.90 -11.73 10.67
C ALA A 129 -36.64 -12.91 11.62
N GLY A 130 -35.67 -13.77 11.33
CA GLY A 130 -35.30 -14.95 12.10
C GLY A 130 -33.89 -15.02 12.64
N ALA A 131 -33.03 -14.05 12.32
CA ALA A 131 -31.63 -14.02 12.80
C ALA A 131 -31.46 -12.96 13.90
N ASP A 132 -30.63 -13.27 14.88
CA ASP A 132 -30.28 -12.34 15.96
C ASP A 132 -29.56 -11.11 15.39
N LYS A 133 -30.33 -10.02 15.25
CA LYS A 133 -29.87 -8.76 14.62
C LYS A 133 -28.64 -8.17 15.31
N GLY A 134 -28.53 -8.38 16.63
CA GLY A 134 -27.40 -7.88 17.41
C GLY A 134 -26.09 -8.57 17.07
N SER A 135 -26.11 -9.88 16.93
CA SER A 135 -24.93 -10.68 16.59
C SER A 135 -24.39 -10.37 15.18
N LEU A 136 -25.27 -10.19 14.19
CA LEU A 136 -24.87 -9.88 12.82
C LEU A 136 -24.23 -8.49 12.71
N ILE A 137 -24.78 -7.49 13.35
CA ILE A 137 -24.23 -6.12 13.36
C ILE A 137 -22.88 -6.10 14.09
N SER A 138 -22.79 -6.78 15.23
CA SER A 138 -21.54 -6.90 16.01
C SER A 138 -20.42 -7.55 15.21
N THR A 139 -20.70 -8.66 14.52
CA THR A 139 -19.69 -9.35 13.68
C THR A 139 -19.20 -8.48 12.52
N ILE A 140 -20.12 -7.81 11.82
CA ILE A 140 -19.76 -6.94 10.70
C ILE A 140 -18.94 -5.73 11.16
N THR A 141 -19.28 -5.16 12.33
CA THR A 141 -18.53 -4.03 12.88
C THR A 141 -17.11 -4.47 13.30
N ALA A 142 -16.99 -5.63 13.94
CA ALA A 142 -15.69 -6.20 14.31
C ALA A 142 -14.81 -6.53 13.09
N ASP A 143 -15.41 -7.10 12.03
CA ASP A 143 -14.67 -7.41 10.79
C ASP A 143 -14.21 -6.14 10.05
N VAL A 144 -14.95 -5.04 10.16
CA VAL A 144 -14.54 -3.75 9.58
C VAL A 144 -13.44 -3.09 10.42
N GLU A 145 -13.49 -3.20 11.75
CA GLU A 145 -12.44 -2.70 12.66
C GLU A 145 -11.12 -3.46 12.51
N LEU A 146 -11.16 -4.76 12.17
CA LEU A 146 -9.96 -5.56 11.90
C LEU A 146 -9.22 -5.15 10.62
N LEU A 147 -9.84 -4.34 9.75
CA LEU A 147 -9.25 -3.81 8.52
C LEU A 147 -8.57 -2.44 8.72
N GLU A 148 -8.66 -1.86 9.90
CA GLU A 148 -8.08 -0.58 10.30
C GLU A 148 -6.69 -0.76 10.96
#